data_cf1e517143476849b19034644a597569
#
_entry.id   cf1e517143476849b19034644a597569
#
_cell.length_a   1.000
_cell.length_b   1.000
_cell.length_c   1.000
_cell.angle_alpha   90.00
_cell.angle_beta   90.00
_cell.angle_gamma   90.00
#
_symmetry.space_group_name_H-M   'P 1'
#
loop_
_entity.id
_entity.type
_entity.pdbx_description
1 polymer ?
#
loop_
_entity_poly.entity_id
_entity_poly.type
_entity_poly.pdbx_seq_one_letter_code
_entity_poly.pdbx_strand_id
1 'polypeptide(L)'
;MRRLTVSELLTATGGTLLAGGESAAVTSVSTDSRKAGEGALFIPLTGERFDGHDYIDKALALGAAGCLCARTPAAFLPDKFYIAVPDTRLALKALASWYRGQFNIPVVQITGSVGKTTTKEMIASVVSQRYRTLKTAENFNNDIGTPLTLLGLDDTCEAAVIETGMDHFGEIRYLGEMVRPHIAVITNIGDAHIEFLGSREGILKAKSEIFENLDADGVAILNGDDALLDTVALPQRIVRCGESAHADVRVSALRDRGIDGIACTVTTERAEYQLNIPAPGRHMIYAASLAVAVGEELGLSVPEFERGVALYEPAGSRMRVHRLSGDRRLLDDCYNANPQSMSAALRVLAASEGKKIAVLGDMKELGELTESAHRAMGELCALLGIDRVIAVGEYARGIADAAHESAEWYPDAESAVDAARAAFTEGSVLLCKASHSMHLEKIVEELLKTT
;
A
#
# COMPACT_ATOMS: atom_id res chain seq x y z
N MET A 1 17.40 -12.62 0.88
CA MET A 1 18.49 -11.70 1.32
C MET A 1 19.86 -12.34 1.13
N ARG A 2 20.96 -11.57 1.13
CA ARG A 2 22.33 -12.08 1.23
C ARG A 2 22.53 -12.80 2.56
N ARG A 3 23.43 -13.78 2.57
CA ARG A 3 23.88 -14.39 3.81
C ARG A 3 24.64 -13.36 4.65
N LEU A 4 24.25 -13.19 5.93
CA LEU A 4 24.92 -12.30 6.89
C LEU A 4 25.54 -13.10 8.02
N THR A 5 26.77 -12.79 8.37
CA THR A 5 27.45 -13.35 9.54
C THR A 5 27.03 -12.66 10.84
N VAL A 6 27.23 -13.31 11.97
CA VAL A 6 27.00 -12.70 13.29
C VAL A 6 27.85 -11.44 13.47
N SER A 7 29.10 -11.42 12.98
CA SER A 7 29.97 -10.24 13.02
C SER A 7 29.33 -9.04 12.28
N GLU A 8 28.69 -9.26 11.11
CA GLU A 8 27.96 -8.21 10.38
C GLU A 8 26.70 -7.77 11.13
N LEU A 9 25.98 -8.71 11.77
CA LEU A 9 24.82 -8.37 12.60
C LEU A 9 25.24 -7.51 13.81
N LEU A 10 26.36 -7.82 14.47
CA LEU A 10 26.89 -7.00 15.57
C LEU A 10 27.26 -5.59 15.09
N THR A 11 27.93 -5.49 13.92
CA THR A 11 28.25 -4.20 13.30
C THR A 11 27.00 -3.39 12.98
N ALA A 12 25.98 -4.03 12.39
CA ALA A 12 24.76 -3.37 11.96
C ALA A 12 23.87 -2.90 13.11
N THR A 13 23.81 -3.70 14.21
CA THR A 13 22.89 -3.44 15.32
C THR A 13 23.55 -2.74 16.52
N GLY A 14 24.88 -2.73 16.58
CA GLY A 14 25.63 -2.29 17.77
C GLY A 14 25.45 -3.23 18.98
N GLY A 15 24.94 -4.44 18.76
CA GLY A 15 24.66 -5.41 19.82
C GLY A 15 25.90 -6.09 20.39
N THR A 16 25.70 -6.88 21.46
CA THR A 16 26.74 -7.67 22.11
C THR A 16 26.43 -9.16 21.99
N LEU A 17 27.37 -9.95 21.53
CA LEU A 17 27.22 -11.42 21.46
C LEU A 17 27.21 -12.01 22.88
N LEU A 18 26.12 -12.69 23.24
CA LEU A 18 25.96 -13.36 24.52
C LEU A 18 26.38 -14.85 24.46
N ALA A 19 26.07 -15.50 23.33
CA ALA A 19 26.39 -16.90 23.09
C ALA A 19 26.48 -17.19 21.60
N GLY A 20 27.14 -18.27 21.21
CA GLY A 20 27.38 -18.68 19.82
C GLY A 20 28.67 -18.13 19.25
N GLY A 21 28.90 -18.33 17.96
CA GLY A 21 30.14 -17.93 17.27
C GLY A 21 29.88 -16.81 16.23
N GLU A 22 30.84 -15.90 16.08
CA GLU A 22 30.76 -14.78 15.13
C GLU A 22 30.70 -15.21 13.65
N SER A 23 31.17 -16.44 13.35
CA SER A 23 31.13 -17.04 12.01
C SER A 23 29.76 -17.65 11.65
N ALA A 24 28.89 -17.85 12.64
CA ALA A 24 27.52 -18.27 12.38
C ALA A 24 26.81 -17.22 11.47
N ALA A 25 25.83 -17.67 10.73
CA ALA A 25 25.21 -16.78 9.74
C ALA A 25 23.73 -17.04 9.56
N VAL A 26 23.04 -16.03 9.02
CA VAL A 26 21.62 -16.06 8.71
C VAL A 26 21.38 -15.79 7.23
N THR A 27 20.27 -16.31 6.73
CA THR A 27 19.81 -16.13 5.33
C THR A 27 18.44 -15.49 5.23
N SER A 28 17.78 -15.27 6.37
CA SER A 28 16.49 -14.60 6.46
C SER A 28 16.32 -13.93 7.82
N VAL A 29 15.34 -13.03 7.93
CA VAL A 29 14.92 -12.39 9.18
C VAL A 29 13.43 -12.63 9.38
N SER A 30 13.02 -12.92 10.60
CA SER A 30 11.61 -13.05 10.96
C SER A 30 11.33 -12.40 12.30
N THR A 31 10.20 -11.68 12.38
CA THR A 31 9.61 -11.17 13.63
C THR A 31 8.45 -12.06 14.11
N ASP A 32 8.05 -13.05 13.30
CA ASP A 32 7.03 -14.04 13.64
C ASP A 32 7.69 -15.37 14.00
N SER A 33 7.58 -15.79 15.27
CA SER A 33 8.17 -17.04 15.76
C SER A 33 7.65 -18.30 15.03
N ARG A 34 6.48 -18.24 14.41
CA ARG A 34 5.88 -19.35 13.64
C ARG A 34 6.51 -19.51 12.26
N LYS A 35 7.15 -18.44 11.75
CA LYS A 35 7.78 -18.34 10.42
C LYS A 35 9.32 -18.31 10.49
N ALA A 36 9.89 -18.37 11.69
CA ALA A 36 11.33 -18.36 11.91
C ALA A 36 11.91 -19.77 11.60
N GLY A 37 12.05 -20.08 10.30
CA GLY A 37 12.58 -21.36 9.81
C GLY A 37 14.09 -21.47 9.87
N GLU A 38 14.63 -22.50 9.18
CA GLU A 38 16.06 -22.79 9.15
C GLU A 38 16.89 -21.60 8.63
N GLY A 39 17.96 -21.27 9.37
CA GLY A 39 18.86 -20.17 9.03
C GLY A 39 18.29 -18.76 9.26
N ALA A 40 17.13 -18.61 9.88
CA ALA A 40 16.55 -17.30 10.17
C ALA A 40 17.19 -16.63 11.39
N LEU A 41 17.32 -15.30 11.36
CA LEU A 41 17.47 -14.47 12.54
C LEU A 41 16.06 -14.18 13.08
N PHE A 42 15.78 -14.57 14.31
CA PHE A 42 14.54 -14.18 14.98
C PHE A 42 14.73 -12.86 15.72
N ILE A 43 13.85 -11.89 15.45
CA ILE A 43 13.84 -10.59 16.14
C ILE A 43 12.51 -10.48 16.90
N PRO A 44 12.49 -10.75 18.22
CA PRO A 44 11.28 -10.61 19.02
C PRO A 44 10.91 -9.15 19.16
N LEU A 45 9.64 -8.82 18.91
CA LEU A 45 9.09 -7.48 19.10
C LEU A 45 8.12 -7.49 20.27
N THR A 46 8.12 -6.41 21.05
CA THR A 46 7.15 -6.18 22.11
C THR A 46 5.99 -5.38 21.54
N GLY A 47 4.77 -5.91 21.68
CA GLY A 47 3.53 -5.25 21.34
C GLY A 47 2.72 -4.91 22.60
N GLU A 48 1.58 -4.26 22.44
CA GLU A 48 0.71 -3.86 23.58
C GLU A 48 0.20 -5.04 24.43
N ARG A 49 -0.01 -6.19 23.82
CA ARG A 49 -0.66 -7.37 24.42
C ARG A 49 0.22 -8.60 24.53
N PHE A 50 1.45 -8.56 24.00
CA PHE A 50 2.37 -9.70 24.00
C PHE A 50 3.81 -9.22 23.99
N ASP A 51 4.73 -10.06 24.50
CA ASP A 51 6.18 -9.89 24.37
C ASP A 51 6.75 -11.02 23.49
N GLY A 52 7.31 -10.65 22.35
CA GLY A 52 7.96 -11.59 21.42
C GLY A 52 9.11 -12.38 22.03
N HIS A 53 9.75 -11.85 23.12
CA HIS A 53 10.84 -12.54 23.82
C HIS A 53 10.39 -13.86 24.47
N ASP A 54 9.12 -14.02 24.81
CA ASP A 54 8.57 -15.26 25.36
C ASP A 54 8.52 -16.41 24.32
N TYR A 55 8.75 -16.08 23.04
CA TYR A 55 8.73 -17.03 21.91
C TYR A 55 10.12 -17.33 21.33
N ILE A 56 11.22 -16.85 21.95
CA ILE A 56 12.58 -17.09 21.47
C ILE A 56 12.85 -18.60 21.37
N ASP A 57 12.61 -19.36 22.43
CA ASP A 57 12.86 -20.81 22.46
C ASP A 57 12.07 -21.55 21.38
N LYS A 58 10.83 -21.12 21.14
CA LYS A 58 9.98 -21.68 20.08
C LYS A 58 10.54 -21.40 18.69
N ALA A 59 11.00 -20.18 18.41
CA ALA A 59 11.58 -19.80 17.13
C ALA A 59 12.88 -20.58 16.87
N LEU A 60 13.73 -20.72 17.88
CA LEU A 60 14.99 -21.48 17.80
C LEU A 60 14.74 -22.98 17.60
N ALA A 61 13.71 -23.53 18.25
CA ALA A 61 13.29 -24.92 18.06
C ALA A 61 12.75 -25.20 16.64
N LEU A 62 12.15 -24.20 16.00
CA LEU A 62 11.67 -24.28 14.60
C LEU A 62 12.80 -24.12 13.56
N GLY A 63 14.04 -23.88 13.97
CA GLY A 63 15.20 -23.85 13.08
C GLY A 63 15.91 -22.51 12.97
N ALA A 64 15.42 -21.44 13.64
CA ALA A 64 16.14 -20.16 13.62
C ALA A 64 17.60 -20.38 14.09
N ALA A 65 18.54 -19.74 13.40
CA ALA A 65 19.98 -19.85 13.70
C ALA A 65 20.37 -19.11 14.99
N GLY A 66 19.62 -18.07 15.33
CA GLY A 66 19.81 -17.27 16.53
C GLY A 66 18.78 -16.16 16.64
N CYS A 67 18.96 -15.31 17.64
CA CYS A 67 18.03 -14.18 17.86
C CYS A 67 18.75 -12.91 18.32
N LEU A 68 18.06 -11.77 18.11
CA LEU A 68 18.29 -10.57 18.92
C LEU A 68 17.46 -10.69 20.20
N CYS A 69 17.89 -10.06 21.28
CA CYS A 69 17.13 -10.01 22.51
C CYS A 69 17.42 -8.72 23.30
N ALA A 70 16.38 -8.04 23.76
CA ALA A 70 16.50 -6.91 24.69
C ALA A 70 16.48 -7.38 26.16
N ARG A 71 16.07 -8.63 26.38
CA ARG A 71 16.08 -9.32 27.67
C ARG A 71 16.90 -10.60 27.55
N THR A 72 17.94 -10.73 28.37
CA THR A 72 18.81 -11.92 28.35
C THR A 72 17.98 -13.17 28.71
N PRO A 73 17.97 -14.21 27.85
CA PRO A 73 17.32 -15.47 28.18
C PRO A 73 17.93 -16.16 29.40
N ALA A 74 17.13 -16.95 30.12
CA ALA A 74 17.58 -17.67 31.29
C ALA A 74 18.63 -18.77 30.97
N ALA A 75 18.59 -19.30 29.74
CA ALA A 75 19.56 -20.31 29.26
C ALA A 75 19.79 -20.09 27.74
N PHE A 76 20.94 -20.57 27.28
CA PHE A 76 21.29 -20.53 25.86
C PHE A 76 21.25 -21.96 25.29
N LEU A 77 20.56 -22.15 24.17
CA LEU A 77 20.55 -23.41 23.44
C LEU A 77 21.91 -23.66 22.76
N PRO A 78 22.41 -24.88 22.75
CA PRO A 78 23.61 -25.25 21.98
C PRO A 78 23.41 -24.89 20.49
N ASP A 79 24.52 -24.55 19.82
CA ASP A 79 24.57 -24.25 18.38
C ASP A 79 23.69 -23.06 17.91
N LYS A 80 23.15 -22.27 18.83
CA LYS A 80 22.43 -21.03 18.56
C LYS A 80 23.25 -19.83 19.01
N PHE A 81 23.07 -18.70 18.30
CA PHE A 81 23.65 -17.44 18.73
C PHE A 81 22.59 -16.51 19.32
N TYR A 82 23.03 -15.68 20.26
CA TYR A 82 22.18 -14.68 20.92
C TYR A 82 22.91 -13.34 20.93
N ILE A 83 22.29 -12.31 20.42
CA ILE A 83 22.83 -10.94 20.40
C ILE A 83 21.96 -10.06 21.28
N ALA A 84 22.54 -9.52 22.36
CA ALA A 84 21.86 -8.53 23.19
C ALA A 84 21.84 -7.17 22.49
N VAL A 85 20.67 -6.52 22.50
CA VAL A 85 20.46 -5.15 22.03
C VAL A 85 19.59 -4.40 23.04
N PRO A 86 19.70 -3.05 23.16
CA PRO A 86 18.85 -2.30 24.08
C PRO A 86 17.36 -2.36 23.72
N ASP A 87 17.06 -2.38 22.41
CA ASP A 87 15.70 -2.39 21.85
C ASP A 87 15.74 -3.15 20.52
N THR A 88 14.90 -4.19 20.39
CA THR A 88 14.85 -5.04 19.21
C THR A 88 14.20 -4.37 18.00
N ARG A 89 13.28 -3.40 18.21
CA ARG A 89 12.65 -2.62 17.14
C ARG A 89 13.65 -1.62 16.54
N LEU A 90 14.42 -0.92 17.39
CA LEU A 90 15.50 -0.05 16.93
C LEU A 90 16.62 -0.85 16.26
N ALA A 91 16.92 -2.05 16.76
CA ALA A 91 17.92 -2.95 16.16
C ALA A 91 17.44 -3.45 14.77
N LEU A 92 16.17 -3.75 14.59
CA LEU A 92 15.59 -4.08 13.28
C LEU A 92 15.76 -2.92 12.29
N LYS A 93 15.45 -1.67 12.71
CA LYS A 93 15.70 -0.46 11.90
C LYS A 93 17.18 -0.32 11.53
N ALA A 94 18.06 -0.43 12.51
CA ALA A 94 19.51 -0.29 12.32
C ALA A 94 20.06 -1.34 11.34
N LEU A 95 19.63 -2.61 11.50
CA LEU A 95 19.99 -3.70 10.62
C LEU A 95 19.51 -3.43 9.17
N ALA A 96 18.26 -3.02 9.00
CA ALA A 96 17.70 -2.73 7.69
C ALA A 96 18.38 -1.53 7.01
N SER A 97 18.69 -0.46 7.77
CA SER A 97 19.42 0.72 7.28
C SER A 97 20.83 0.36 6.83
N TRP A 98 21.55 -0.42 7.64
CA TRP A 98 22.90 -0.90 7.32
C TRP A 98 22.84 -1.80 6.08
N TYR A 99 21.91 -2.76 6.04
CA TYR A 99 21.74 -3.70 4.95
C TYR A 99 21.38 -3.02 3.63
N ARG A 100 20.42 -2.06 3.65
CA ARG A 100 20.07 -1.24 2.48
C ARG A 100 21.30 -0.51 1.91
N GLY A 101 22.20 -0.06 2.78
CA GLY A 101 23.45 0.61 2.39
C GLY A 101 24.43 -0.27 1.62
N GLN A 102 24.25 -1.59 1.60
CA GLN A 102 25.10 -2.51 0.85
C GLN A 102 24.71 -2.61 -0.65
N PHE A 103 23.63 -1.94 -1.06
CA PHE A 103 23.09 -2.03 -2.42
C PHE A 103 23.12 -0.66 -3.09
N ASN A 104 23.80 -0.57 -4.22
CA ASN A 104 23.81 0.63 -5.08
C ASN A 104 22.83 0.44 -6.23
N ILE A 105 21.54 0.50 -5.92
CA ILE A 105 20.43 0.36 -6.87
C ILE A 105 19.47 1.54 -6.73
N PRO A 106 18.76 1.95 -7.78
CA PRO A 106 17.71 2.96 -7.67
C PRO A 106 16.59 2.49 -6.74
N VAL A 107 16.18 3.38 -5.86
CA VAL A 107 15.07 3.14 -4.92
C VAL A 107 14.04 4.23 -5.05
N VAL A 108 12.80 3.81 -5.27
CA VAL A 108 11.62 4.66 -5.31
C VAL A 108 10.89 4.53 -3.98
N GLN A 109 10.67 5.63 -3.27
CA GLN A 109 9.80 5.66 -2.08
C GLN A 109 8.46 6.31 -2.45
N ILE A 110 7.35 5.73 -1.96
CA ILE A 110 6.01 6.19 -2.30
C ILE A 110 5.20 6.41 -1.03
N THR A 111 4.54 7.56 -0.93
CA THR A 111 3.52 7.84 0.08
C THR A 111 2.32 8.56 -0.54
N GLY A 112 1.30 8.86 0.25
CA GLY A 112 0.11 9.59 -0.15
C GLY A 112 -1.10 9.21 0.70
N SER A 113 -2.19 9.96 0.58
CA SER A 113 -3.42 9.65 1.32
C SER A 113 -4.15 8.45 0.71
N VAL A 114 -4.31 8.44 -0.61
CA VAL A 114 -4.98 7.37 -1.37
C VAL A 114 -4.10 6.93 -2.55
N GLY A 115 -4.24 5.68 -2.97
CA GLY A 115 -3.59 5.17 -4.18
C GLY A 115 -2.12 4.79 -4.03
N LYS A 116 -1.52 4.80 -2.83
CA LYS A 116 -0.13 4.37 -2.59
C LYS A 116 0.16 3.00 -3.19
N THR A 117 -0.60 1.99 -2.79
CA THR A 117 -0.37 0.60 -3.25
C THR A 117 -0.65 0.45 -4.75
N THR A 118 -1.71 1.07 -5.25
CA THR A 118 -2.01 1.10 -6.70
C THR A 118 -0.85 1.68 -7.48
N THR A 119 -0.31 2.82 -7.04
CA THR A 119 0.84 3.48 -7.67
C THR A 119 2.11 2.64 -7.53
N LYS A 120 2.35 2.04 -6.36
CA LYS A 120 3.47 1.12 -6.14
C LYS A 120 3.42 -0.06 -7.11
N GLU A 121 2.26 -0.70 -7.26
CA GLU A 121 2.10 -1.83 -8.19
C GLU A 121 2.28 -1.39 -9.65
N MET A 122 1.75 -0.23 -10.03
CA MET A 122 1.91 0.31 -11.38
C MET A 122 3.38 0.63 -11.67
N ILE A 123 4.06 1.33 -10.77
CA ILE A 123 5.50 1.64 -10.89
C ILE A 123 6.31 0.34 -10.96
N ALA A 124 6.05 -0.61 -10.06
CA ALA A 124 6.75 -1.88 -10.04
C ALA A 124 6.52 -2.69 -11.33
N SER A 125 5.30 -2.69 -11.87
CA SER A 125 4.98 -3.35 -13.15
C SER A 125 5.78 -2.73 -14.31
N VAL A 126 5.86 -1.40 -14.36
CA VAL A 126 6.62 -0.67 -15.39
C VAL A 126 8.12 -0.90 -15.21
N VAL A 127 8.67 -0.69 -14.02
CA VAL A 127 10.11 -0.83 -13.74
C VAL A 127 10.59 -2.25 -13.97
N SER A 128 9.75 -3.24 -13.67
CA SER A 128 10.06 -4.68 -13.88
C SER A 128 10.18 -5.09 -15.34
N GLN A 129 9.84 -4.21 -16.31
CA GLN A 129 10.09 -4.50 -17.71
C GLN A 129 11.58 -4.46 -18.08
N ARG A 130 12.40 -3.84 -17.23
CA ARG A 130 13.84 -3.72 -17.42
C ARG A 130 14.66 -4.22 -16.25
N TYR A 131 14.20 -4.01 -15.02
CA TYR A 131 14.95 -4.26 -13.78
C TYR A 131 14.31 -5.35 -12.93
N ARG A 132 15.10 -6.24 -12.35
CA ARG A 132 14.60 -7.14 -11.30
C ARG A 132 14.28 -6.31 -10.06
N THR A 133 13.00 -6.08 -9.85
CA THR A 133 12.48 -5.08 -8.91
C THR A 133 11.96 -5.72 -7.64
N LEU A 134 12.54 -5.34 -6.49
CA LEU A 134 11.92 -5.58 -5.19
C LEU A 134 10.80 -4.57 -4.98
N LYS A 135 9.66 -4.99 -4.44
CA LYS A 135 8.59 -4.08 -4.02
C LYS A 135 8.04 -4.45 -2.65
N THR A 136 7.48 -3.47 -1.95
CA THR A 136 6.74 -3.71 -0.71
C THR A 136 5.60 -4.69 -0.95
N ALA A 137 5.60 -5.80 -0.21
CA ALA A 137 4.52 -6.77 -0.22
C ALA A 137 3.35 -6.28 0.64
N GLU A 138 2.13 -6.62 0.24
CA GLU A 138 0.91 -6.31 1.01
C GLU A 138 0.90 -4.88 1.58
N ASN A 139 0.76 -4.76 2.91
CA ASN A 139 0.76 -3.52 3.67
C ASN A 139 2.02 -3.34 4.54
N PHE A 140 3.15 -3.94 4.15
CA PHE A 140 4.41 -3.86 4.90
C PHE A 140 5.08 -2.49 4.75
N ASN A 141 4.32 -1.43 5.05
CA ASN A 141 4.65 -0.04 4.82
C ASN A 141 4.88 0.78 6.11
N ASN A 142 4.98 0.11 7.26
CA ASN A 142 5.22 0.70 8.57
C ASN A 142 6.63 0.38 9.11
N ASP A 143 6.91 0.72 10.35
CA ASP A 143 8.18 0.57 11.06
C ASP A 143 8.64 -0.89 11.29
N ILE A 144 7.78 -1.88 11.01
CA ILE A 144 8.11 -3.30 10.99
C ILE A 144 8.20 -3.82 9.55
N GLY A 145 7.21 -3.48 8.73
CA GLY A 145 7.10 -3.98 7.36
C GLY A 145 8.17 -3.43 6.42
N THR A 146 8.47 -2.13 6.52
CA THR A 146 9.51 -1.49 5.68
C THR A 146 10.89 -2.10 5.90
N PRO A 147 11.40 -2.27 7.14
CA PRO A 147 12.69 -2.92 7.34
C PRO A 147 12.70 -4.38 6.85
N LEU A 148 11.62 -5.15 7.06
CA LEU A 148 11.53 -6.52 6.55
C LEU A 148 11.54 -6.56 5.01
N THR A 149 10.91 -5.58 4.35
CA THR A 149 10.97 -5.43 2.90
C THR A 149 12.40 -5.17 2.43
N LEU A 150 13.11 -4.22 3.05
CA LEU A 150 14.50 -3.89 2.70
C LEU A 150 15.47 -5.06 2.94
N LEU A 151 15.25 -5.84 3.99
CA LEU A 151 16.00 -7.07 4.25
C LEU A 151 15.72 -8.17 3.23
N GLY A 152 14.69 -8.03 2.39
CA GLY A 152 14.43 -8.89 1.23
C GLY A 152 15.35 -8.64 0.04
N LEU A 153 16.11 -7.56 -0.01
CA LEU A 153 17.09 -7.29 -1.08
C LEU A 153 18.12 -8.42 -1.19
N ASP A 154 18.53 -8.71 -2.41
CA ASP A 154 19.62 -9.63 -2.70
C ASP A 154 20.40 -9.18 -3.96
N ASP A 155 21.45 -9.93 -4.32
CA ASP A 155 22.33 -9.61 -5.45
C ASP A 155 21.62 -9.64 -6.82
N THR A 156 20.39 -10.14 -6.88
CA THR A 156 19.62 -10.15 -8.11
C THR A 156 18.78 -8.89 -8.28
N CYS A 157 18.53 -8.15 -7.20
CA CYS A 157 17.72 -6.93 -7.23
C CYS A 157 18.47 -5.80 -7.93
N GLU A 158 17.82 -5.18 -8.92
CA GLU A 158 18.36 -4.07 -9.72
C GLU A 158 17.61 -2.75 -9.47
N ALA A 159 16.43 -2.81 -8.84
CA ALA A 159 15.65 -1.65 -8.39
C ALA A 159 14.79 -2.03 -7.18
N ALA A 160 14.30 -1.04 -6.44
CA ALA A 160 13.33 -1.25 -5.38
C ALA A 160 12.23 -0.17 -5.39
N VAL A 161 10.97 -0.59 -5.11
CA VAL A 161 9.79 0.27 -5.02
C VAL A 161 9.17 0.08 -3.65
N ILE A 162 9.36 1.06 -2.77
CA ILE A 162 9.04 0.97 -1.35
C ILE A 162 7.87 1.88 -1.01
N GLU A 163 6.75 1.28 -0.61
CA GLU A 163 5.61 1.99 -0.07
C GLU A 163 5.84 2.30 1.41
N THR A 164 5.56 3.55 1.82
CA THR A 164 5.60 3.99 3.22
C THR A 164 4.29 4.65 3.62
N GLY A 165 3.71 4.16 4.71
CA GLY A 165 2.51 4.68 5.34
C GLY A 165 2.84 5.47 6.60
N MET A 166 1.87 6.25 7.08
CA MET A 166 1.97 6.98 8.35
C MET A 166 0.59 7.34 8.89
N ASP A 167 0.52 7.47 10.20
CA ASP A 167 -0.62 8.00 10.95
C ASP A 167 -0.22 9.29 11.70
N HIS A 168 1.07 9.45 12.04
CA HIS A 168 1.60 10.56 12.83
C HIS A 168 2.79 11.25 12.17
N PHE A 169 3.11 12.46 12.64
CA PHE A 169 4.32 13.18 12.25
C PHE A 169 5.58 12.40 12.65
N GLY A 170 6.63 12.48 11.83
CA GLY A 170 7.92 11.84 12.05
C GLY A 170 8.02 10.42 11.52
N GLU A 171 6.91 9.76 11.20
CA GLU A 171 6.92 8.35 10.75
C GLU A 171 7.50 8.20 9.34
N ILE A 172 7.13 9.06 8.39
CA ILE A 172 7.71 9.02 7.03
C ILE A 172 9.20 9.33 7.06
N ARG A 173 9.64 10.29 7.90
CA ARG A 173 11.07 10.56 8.13
C ARG A 173 11.78 9.33 8.65
N TYR A 174 11.23 8.70 9.70
CA TYR A 174 11.79 7.50 10.31
C TYR A 174 11.97 6.35 9.30
N LEU A 175 11.00 6.17 8.41
CA LEU A 175 11.06 5.17 7.34
C LEU A 175 12.04 5.58 6.24
N GLY A 176 12.05 6.86 5.88
CA GLY A 176 12.95 7.43 4.87
C GLY A 176 14.43 7.27 5.21
N GLU A 177 14.80 7.36 6.50
CA GLU A 177 16.18 7.11 6.97
C GLU A 177 16.67 5.70 6.62
N MET A 178 15.78 4.71 6.55
CA MET A 178 16.11 3.34 6.11
C MET A 178 16.10 3.22 4.58
N VAL A 179 15.08 3.81 3.93
CA VAL A 179 14.84 3.66 2.49
C VAL A 179 15.90 4.41 1.67
N ARG A 180 16.23 5.65 2.05
CA ARG A 180 17.14 6.55 1.33
C ARG A 180 16.84 6.54 -0.17
N PRO A 181 15.74 7.19 -0.59
CA PRO A 181 15.26 7.12 -1.96
C PRO A 181 16.07 8.02 -2.91
N HIS A 182 16.21 7.57 -4.16
CA HIS A 182 16.63 8.39 -5.29
C HIS A 182 15.44 9.10 -5.94
N ILE A 183 14.23 8.50 -5.80
CA ILE A 183 12.98 9.04 -6.32
C ILE A 183 11.94 8.98 -5.21
N ALA A 184 11.32 10.14 -4.90
CA ALA A 184 10.25 10.25 -3.93
C ALA A 184 8.92 10.57 -4.64
N VAL A 185 7.88 9.80 -4.36
CA VAL A 185 6.56 9.94 -5.01
C VAL A 185 5.50 10.24 -3.96
N ILE A 186 4.70 11.30 -4.17
CA ILE A 186 3.48 11.56 -3.39
C ILE A 186 2.28 11.50 -4.34
N THR A 187 1.34 10.59 -4.05
CA THR A 187 0.18 10.35 -4.91
C THR A 187 -0.87 11.44 -4.80
N ASN A 188 -1.22 11.87 -3.61
CA ASN A 188 -2.17 12.95 -3.31
C ASN A 188 -2.20 13.30 -1.82
N ILE A 189 -2.85 14.42 -1.49
CA ILE A 189 -3.17 14.88 -0.14
C ILE A 189 -4.70 14.90 0.02
N GLY A 190 -5.24 13.87 0.68
CA GLY A 190 -6.65 13.75 1.02
C GLY A 190 -6.89 13.86 2.52
N ASP A 191 -8.00 13.29 2.99
CA ASP A 191 -8.44 13.39 4.39
C ASP A 191 -8.07 12.16 5.24
N ALA A 192 -7.26 11.22 4.69
CA ALA A 192 -6.81 10.05 5.44
C ALA A 192 -5.94 10.49 6.63
N HIS A 193 -6.24 9.92 7.82
CA HIS A 193 -5.55 10.22 9.11
C HIS A 193 -5.70 11.69 9.57
N ILE A 194 -6.74 12.40 9.12
CA ILE A 194 -6.99 13.80 9.49
C ILE A 194 -7.23 13.96 10.99
N GLU A 195 -7.75 12.92 11.63
CA GLU A 195 -7.95 12.86 13.08
C GLU A 195 -6.65 13.10 13.87
N PHE A 196 -5.54 12.55 13.38
CA PHE A 196 -4.22 12.65 14.05
C PHE A 196 -3.39 13.85 13.58
N LEU A 197 -3.62 14.34 12.36
CA LEU A 197 -2.82 15.38 11.73
C LEU A 197 -3.50 16.75 11.68
N GLY A 198 -4.77 16.81 12.08
CA GLY A 198 -5.56 18.02 12.31
C GLY A 198 -6.10 18.71 11.05
N SER A 199 -5.37 18.70 9.93
CA SER A 199 -5.80 19.32 8.67
C SER A 199 -5.09 18.70 7.46
N ARG A 200 -5.55 19.06 6.25
CA ARG A 200 -4.89 18.64 4.99
C ARG A 200 -3.48 19.23 4.87
N GLU A 201 -3.22 20.43 5.38
CA GLU A 201 -1.90 21.03 5.47
C GLU A 201 -1.00 20.25 6.45
N GLY A 202 -1.57 19.74 7.56
CA GLY A 202 -0.90 18.82 8.47
C GLY A 202 -0.52 17.51 7.77
N ILE A 203 -1.42 16.97 6.96
CA ILE A 203 -1.16 15.77 6.15
C ILE A 203 -0.08 16.04 5.10
N LEU A 204 -0.12 17.19 4.41
CA LEU A 204 0.95 17.59 3.49
C LEU A 204 2.29 17.64 4.21
N LYS A 205 2.35 18.30 5.38
CA LYS A 205 3.59 18.42 6.17
C LYS A 205 4.16 17.05 6.55
N ALA A 206 3.32 16.16 7.06
CA ALA A 206 3.76 14.81 7.45
C ALA A 206 4.24 13.98 6.24
N LYS A 207 3.54 14.05 5.10
CA LYS A 207 3.97 13.32 3.89
C LYS A 207 5.21 13.93 3.24
N SER A 208 5.41 15.25 3.37
CA SER A 208 6.60 15.94 2.86
C SER A 208 7.90 15.54 3.58
N GLU A 209 7.81 14.87 4.72
CA GLU A 209 8.97 14.24 5.37
C GLU A 209 9.70 13.23 4.47
N ILE A 210 9.04 12.72 3.42
CA ILE A 210 9.66 11.83 2.41
C ILE A 210 10.86 12.50 1.72
N PHE A 211 10.85 13.82 1.61
CA PHE A 211 11.91 14.59 0.94
C PHE A 211 13.14 14.81 1.82
N GLU A 212 13.03 14.63 3.14
CA GLU A 212 14.14 14.86 4.07
C GLU A 212 15.28 13.86 3.86
N ASN A 213 14.96 12.66 3.32
CA ASN A 213 15.93 11.62 3.03
C ASN A 213 16.09 11.34 1.53
N LEU A 214 15.55 12.21 0.67
CA LEU A 214 15.75 12.17 -0.77
C LEU A 214 17.19 12.61 -1.09
N ASP A 215 17.87 11.87 -1.96
CA ASP A 215 19.21 12.20 -2.38
C ASP A 215 19.29 13.65 -2.92
N ALA A 216 20.44 14.28 -2.79
CA ALA A 216 20.62 15.67 -3.20
C ALA A 216 20.39 15.90 -4.71
N ASP A 217 20.71 14.90 -5.53
CA ASP A 217 20.45 14.82 -6.96
C ASP A 217 19.18 14.01 -7.30
N GLY A 218 18.41 13.65 -6.27
CA GLY A 218 17.17 12.90 -6.40
C GLY A 218 16.03 13.70 -7.02
N VAL A 219 14.93 13.00 -7.31
CA VAL A 219 13.76 13.57 -7.99
C VAL A 219 12.49 13.36 -7.16
N ALA A 220 11.73 14.44 -6.96
CA ALA A 220 10.39 14.41 -6.40
C ALA A 220 9.36 14.33 -7.53
N ILE A 221 8.49 13.32 -7.51
CA ILE A 221 7.43 13.13 -8.50
C ILE A 221 6.08 13.28 -7.80
N LEU A 222 5.29 14.26 -8.24
CA LEU A 222 4.08 14.71 -7.56
C LEU A 222 2.87 14.69 -8.49
N ASN A 223 1.70 14.43 -7.92
CA ASN A 223 0.44 14.70 -8.61
C ASN A 223 0.24 16.21 -8.75
N GLY A 224 0.40 16.74 -9.96
CA GLY A 224 0.30 18.17 -10.28
C GLY A 224 -1.12 18.72 -10.32
N ASP A 225 -2.14 17.85 -10.24
CA ASP A 225 -3.54 18.26 -10.15
C ASP A 225 -4.01 18.36 -8.68
N ASP A 226 -3.15 18.06 -7.72
CA ASP A 226 -3.40 18.28 -6.29
C ASP A 226 -2.90 19.66 -5.87
N ALA A 227 -3.82 20.57 -5.54
CA ALA A 227 -3.51 21.95 -5.23
C ALA A 227 -2.53 22.14 -4.06
N LEU A 228 -2.51 21.21 -3.08
CA LEU A 228 -1.57 21.26 -1.97
C LEU A 228 -0.17 20.77 -2.41
N LEU A 229 -0.10 19.74 -3.24
CA LEU A 229 1.19 19.28 -3.79
C LEU A 229 1.80 20.28 -4.77
N ASP A 230 0.98 21.10 -5.44
CA ASP A 230 1.47 22.17 -6.31
C ASP A 230 2.23 23.26 -5.54
N THR A 231 1.96 23.43 -4.24
CA THR A 231 2.68 24.37 -3.37
C THR A 231 4.07 23.90 -2.94
N VAL A 232 4.41 22.62 -3.17
CA VAL A 232 5.70 22.06 -2.74
C VAL A 232 6.84 22.69 -3.52
N ALA A 233 7.85 23.18 -2.79
CA ALA A 233 9.09 23.72 -3.32
C ALA A 233 10.29 23.03 -2.64
N LEU A 234 11.21 22.49 -3.45
CA LEU A 234 12.37 21.72 -3.00
C LEU A 234 13.62 22.20 -3.75
N PRO A 235 14.82 22.00 -3.17
CA PRO A 235 16.07 22.19 -3.91
C PRO A 235 16.26 21.11 -5.00
N GLN A 236 15.70 19.91 -4.80
CA GLN A 236 15.71 18.82 -5.78
C GLN A 236 14.73 19.10 -6.93
N ARG A 237 14.93 18.43 -8.05
CA ARG A 237 14.03 18.52 -9.19
C ARG A 237 12.66 17.95 -8.87
N ILE A 238 11.61 18.68 -9.26
CA ILE A 238 10.23 18.26 -9.14
C ILE A 238 9.69 17.95 -10.53
N VAL A 239 9.00 16.81 -10.67
CA VAL A 239 8.24 16.41 -11.85
C VAL A 239 6.76 16.34 -11.48
N ARG A 240 5.92 17.11 -12.14
CA ARG A 240 4.47 17.17 -11.93
C ARG A 240 3.75 16.32 -12.97
N CYS A 241 2.89 15.42 -12.50
CA CYS A 241 2.12 14.50 -13.34
C CYS A 241 0.62 14.82 -13.21
N GLY A 242 -0.12 14.84 -14.31
CA GLY A 242 -1.57 15.09 -14.25
C GLY A 242 -2.17 15.49 -15.58
N GLU A 243 -3.41 15.99 -15.53
CA GLU A 243 -4.15 16.49 -16.69
C GLU A 243 -3.92 17.99 -16.94
N SER A 244 -3.38 18.70 -15.94
CA SER A 244 -3.08 20.13 -16.05
C SER A 244 -2.20 20.44 -17.26
N ALA A 245 -2.44 21.58 -17.90
CA ALA A 245 -1.60 22.06 -18.99
C ALA A 245 -0.14 22.36 -18.57
N HIS A 246 0.10 22.50 -17.27
CA HIS A 246 1.41 22.77 -16.68
C HIS A 246 2.11 21.51 -16.17
N ALA A 247 1.49 20.34 -16.33
CA ALA A 247 2.13 19.08 -15.94
C ALA A 247 3.29 18.73 -16.88
N ASP A 248 4.44 18.33 -16.30
CA ASP A 248 5.60 17.85 -17.05
C ASP A 248 5.31 16.49 -17.71
N VAL A 249 4.52 15.67 -17.04
CA VAL A 249 4.00 14.39 -17.53
C VAL A 249 2.48 14.53 -17.65
N ARG A 250 2.03 14.89 -18.84
CA ARG A 250 0.65 15.28 -19.09
C ARG A 250 -0.21 14.16 -19.62
N VAL A 251 -1.34 13.91 -18.95
CA VAL A 251 -2.36 12.96 -19.40
C VAL A 251 -3.41 13.66 -20.28
N SER A 252 -3.81 13.02 -21.38
CA SER A 252 -4.83 13.51 -22.30
C SER A 252 -5.54 12.35 -23.01
N ALA A 253 -6.52 12.67 -23.86
CA ALA A 253 -7.24 11.74 -24.73
C ALA A 253 -7.82 10.51 -23.99
N LEU A 254 -8.41 10.75 -22.82
CA LEU A 254 -9.01 9.68 -22.00
C LEU A 254 -10.15 8.99 -22.74
N ARG A 255 -10.14 7.66 -22.71
CA ARG A 255 -11.24 6.79 -23.14
C ARG A 255 -11.54 5.81 -22.02
N ASP A 256 -12.63 6.08 -21.31
CA ASP A 256 -13.16 5.18 -20.29
C ASP A 256 -13.80 3.96 -20.96
N ARG A 257 -13.43 2.77 -20.54
CA ARG A 257 -13.96 1.48 -21.00
C ARG A 257 -14.74 0.77 -19.88
N GLY A 258 -15.20 1.54 -18.91
CA GLY A 258 -15.91 1.01 -17.74
C GLY A 258 -14.99 0.10 -16.92
N ILE A 259 -15.50 -1.09 -16.58
CA ILE A 259 -14.75 -2.07 -15.79
C ILE A 259 -13.56 -2.72 -16.52
N ASP A 260 -13.46 -2.52 -17.84
CA ASP A 260 -12.34 -3.02 -18.66
C ASP A 260 -11.13 -2.09 -18.65
N GLY A 261 -11.24 -0.98 -17.93
CA GLY A 261 -10.13 -0.06 -17.71
C GLY A 261 -10.20 1.23 -18.49
N ILE A 262 -9.05 1.89 -18.64
CA ILE A 262 -8.92 3.20 -19.27
C ILE A 262 -7.81 3.18 -20.31
N ALA A 263 -8.04 3.79 -21.47
CA ALA A 263 -6.98 4.16 -22.38
C ALA A 263 -6.72 5.66 -22.30
N CYS A 264 -5.46 6.07 -22.35
CA CYS A 264 -5.07 7.48 -22.36
C CYS A 264 -3.75 7.68 -23.12
N THR A 265 -3.51 8.92 -23.48
CA THR A 265 -2.21 9.38 -24.00
C THR A 265 -1.48 10.12 -22.87
N VAL A 266 -0.24 9.75 -22.62
CA VAL A 266 0.67 10.48 -21.73
C VAL A 266 1.76 11.13 -22.57
N THR A 267 1.96 12.42 -22.42
CA THR A 267 2.94 13.21 -23.19
C THR A 267 3.95 13.81 -22.22
N THR A 268 5.23 13.68 -22.54
CA THR A 268 6.37 14.31 -21.83
C THR A 268 7.20 15.09 -22.84
N GLU A 269 8.27 15.73 -22.41
CA GLU A 269 9.26 16.32 -23.31
C GLU A 269 10.01 15.27 -24.16
N ARG A 270 10.07 14.00 -23.69
CA ARG A 270 10.83 12.93 -24.33
C ARG A 270 10.02 12.16 -25.36
N ALA A 271 8.74 11.88 -25.07
CA ALA A 271 7.91 11.01 -25.91
C ALA A 271 6.42 11.17 -25.65
N GLU A 272 5.63 10.48 -26.49
CA GLU A 272 4.21 10.24 -26.32
C GLU A 272 3.97 8.74 -26.10
N TYR A 273 3.17 8.39 -25.08
CA TYR A 273 2.87 7.02 -24.67
C TYR A 273 1.38 6.74 -24.83
N GLN A 274 1.03 5.67 -25.55
CA GLN A 274 -0.34 5.21 -25.69
C GLN A 274 -0.61 4.11 -24.65
N LEU A 275 -1.24 4.48 -23.54
CA LEU A 275 -1.39 3.58 -22.42
C LEU A 275 -2.79 2.93 -22.38
N ASN A 276 -2.79 1.63 -22.11
CA ASN A 276 -3.99 0.83 -21.86
C ASN A 276 -3.90 0.29 -20.43
N ILE A 277 -4.65 0.89 -19.51
CA ILE A 277 -4.65 0.55 -18.09
C ILE A 277 -5.76 -0.48 -17.86
N PRO A 278 -5.46 -1.73 -17.47
CA PRO A 278 -6.45 -2.80 -17.32
C PRO A 278 -7.16 -2.76 -15.95
N ALA A 279 -7.47 -1.56 -15.47
CA ALA A 279 -8.16 -1.35 -14.21
C ALA A 279 -9.12 -0.17 -14.32
N PRO A 280 -10.33 -0.27 -13.74
CA PRO A 280 -11.36 0.76 -13.85
C PRO A 280 -11.06 1.97 -12.97
N GLY A 281 -11.62 3.10 -13.38
CA GLY A 281 -11.64 4.33 -12.60
C GLY A 281 -10.63 5.37 -13.06
N ARG A 282 -11.15 6.58 -13.30
CA ARG A 282 -10.37 7.73 -13.80
C ARG A 282 -9.10 8.00 -12.99
N HIS A 283 -9.10 7.70 -11.67
CA HIS A 283 -7.93 7.89 -10.81
C HIS A 283 -6.70 7.06 -11.22
N MET A 284 -6.88 6.00 -12.01
CA MET A 284 -5.78 5.16 -12.50
C MET A 284 -4.80 5.90 -13.41
N ILE A 285 -5.24 7.01 -14.05
CA ILE A 285 -4.35 7.82 -14.88
C ILE A 285 -3.20 8.43 -14.08
N TYR A 286 -3.45 8.78 -12.81
CA TYR A 286 -2.40 9.31 -11.94
C TYR A 286 -1.35 8.24 -11.60
N ALA A 287 -1.77 7.02 -11.29
CA ALA A 287 -0.83 5.93 -11.07
C ALA A 287 0.02 5.65 -12.32
N ALA A 288 -0.60 5.70 -13.51
CA ALA A 288 0.10 5.50 -14.78
C ALA A 288 1.06 6.64 -15.11
N SER A 289 0.65 7.90 -14.95
CA SER A 289 1.52 9.06 -15.23
C SER A 289 2.70 9.14 -14.26
N LEU A 290 2.48 8.86 -12.96
CA LEU A 290 3.55 8.75 -11.97
C LEU A 290 4.53 7.61 -12.31
N ALA A 291 4.01 6.48 -12.84
CA ALA A 291 4.86 5.37 -13.28
C ALA A 291 5.66 5.71 -14.55
N VAL A 292 5.09 6.51 -15.46
CA VAL A 292 5.83 7.03 -16.62
C VAL A 292 6.97 7.93 -16.13
N ALA A 293 6.71 8.88 -15.24
CA ALA A 293 7.74 9.75 -14.69
C ALA A 293 8.90 8.96 -14.06
N VAL A 294 8.59 7.98 -13.19
CA VAL A 294 9.60 7.11 -12.56
C VAL A 294 10.39 6.32 -13.61
N GLY A 295 9.72 5.73 -14.58
CA GLY A 295 10.37 4.93 -15.62
C GLY A 295 11.27 5.77 -16.53
N GLU A 296 10.90 7.02 -16.84
CA GLU A 296 11.77 7.96 -17.60
C GLU A 296 13.06 8.26 -16.85
N GLU A 297 12.98 8.47 -15.53
CA GLU A 297 14.16 8.65 -14.66
C GLU A 297 15.08 7.43 -14.70
N LEU A 298 14.50 6.24 -14.82
CA LEU A 298 15.25 4.97 -14.90
C LEU A 298 15.61 4.58 -16.35
N GLY A 299 15.29 5.42 -17.33
CA GLY A 299 15.71 5.27 -18.74
C GLY A 299 14.95 4.18 -19.50
N LEU A 300 13.71 3.85 -19.11
CA LEU A 300 12.87 2.89 -19.83
C LEU A 300 12.50 3.43 -21.23
N SER A 301 12.22 2.53 -22.15
CA SER A 301 11.77 2.80 -23.52
C SER A 301 10.24 2.79 -23.64
N VAL A 302 9.69 3.44 -24.67
CA VAL A 302 8.24 3.48 -24.93
C VAL A 302 7.58 2.09 -24.88
N PRO A 303 8.10 1.03 -25.54
CA PRO A 303 7.49 -0.29 -25.48
C PRO A 303 7.50 -0.92 -24.07
N GLU A 304 8.48 -0.56 -23.23
CA GLU A 304 8.53 -1.04 -21.82
C GLU A 304 7.44 -0.39 -20.99
N PHE A 305 7.16 0.89 -21.19
CA PHE A 305 6.02 1.55 -20.53
C PHE A 305 4.68 0.95 -20.92
N GLU A 306 4.44 0.81 -22.23
CA GLU A 306 3.15 0.28 -22.72
C GLU A 306 2.90 -1.13 -22.22
N ARG A 307 3.92 -2.02 -22.24
CA ARG A 307 3.82 -3.36 -21.67
C ARG A 307 3.63 -3.34 -20.15
N GLY A 308 4.42 -2.55 -19.43
CA GLY A 308 4.36 -2.49 -17.98
C GLY A 308 3.00 -2.02 -17.47
N VAL A 309 2.42 -0.99 -18.10
CA VAL A 309 1.07 -0.52 -17.75
C VAL A 309 0.01 -1.57 -18.11
N ALA A 310 0.12 -2.21 -19.27
CA ALA A 310 -0.83 -3.24 -19.70
C ALA A 310 -0.78 -4.53 -18.85
N LEU A 311 0.34 -4.80 -18.19
CA LEU A 311 0.55 -5.93 -17.28
C LEU A 311 0.24 -5.59 -15.81
N TYR A 312 -0.27 -4.40 -15.54
CA TYR A 312 -0.68 -4.02 -14.18
C TYR A 312 -1.75 -4.97 -13.65
N GLU A 313 -1.56 -5.44 -12.41
CA GLU A 313 -2.54 -6.22 -11.67
C GLU A 313 -2.83 -5.55 -10.31
N PRO A 314 -4.11 -5.40 -9.92
CA PRO A 314 -4.48 -4.89 -8.61
C PRO A 314 -3.97 -5.79 -7.49
N ALA A 315 -3.37 -5.22 -6.46
CA ALA A 315 -2.96 -5.97 -5.26
C ALA A 315 -4.15 -6.21 -4.33
N GLY A 316 -4.36 -7.47 -3.94
CA GLY A 316 -5.41 -7.84 -3.00
C GLY A 316 -6.80 -7.36 -3.43
N SER A 317 -7.59 -6.90 -2.45
CA SER A 317 -8.96 -6.40 -2.61
C SER A 317 -8.97 -4.88 -2.87
N ARG A 318 -8.32 -4.42 -3.97
CA ARG A 318 -8.25 -3.02 -4.39
C ARG A 318 -8.80 -2.85 -5.79
N MET A 319 -10.10 -2.66 -5.90
CA MET A 319 -10.84 -2.55 -7.16
C MET A 319 -10.57 -3.74 -8.11
N ARG A 320 -10.45 -4.94 -7.55
CA ARG A 320 -10.31 -6.17 -8.32
C ARG A 320 -11.63 -6.54 -8.95
N VAL A 321 -11.63 -6.75 -10.25
CA VAL A 321 -12.84 -7.12 -11.01
C VAL A 321 -12.90 -8.65 -11.13
N HIS A 322 -13.90 -9.27 -10.51
CA HIS A 322 -14.22 -10.69 -10.72
C HIS A 322 -15.39 -10.80 -11.69
N ARG A 323 -15.22 -11.61 -12.74
CA ARG A 323 -16.23 -11.90 -13.76
C ARG A 323 -16.79 -13.29 -13.48
N LEU A 324 -18.09 -13.37 -13.29
CA LEU A 324 -18.78 -14.58 -12.85
C LEU A 324 -19.82 -15.00 -13.90
N SER A 325 -20.35 -16.21 -13.77
CA SER A 325 -21.41 -16.72 -14.62
C SER A 325 -22.65 -15.82 -14.59
N GLY A 326 -23.44 -15.80 -15.68
CA GLY A 326 -24.63 -14.93 -15.79
C GLY A 326 -24.31 -13.45 -15.92
N ASP A 327 -23.16 -13.10 -16.51
CA ASP A 327 -22.68 -11.72 -16.68
C ASP A 327 -22.67 -10.90 -15.36
N ARG A 328 -22.45 -11.58 -14.23
CA ARG A 328 -22.27 -10.96 -12.92
C ARG A 328 -20.85 -10.45 -12.78
N ARG A 329 -20.69 -9.25 -12.24
CA ARG A 329 -19.39 -8.62 -12.04
C ARG A 329 -19.28 -8.12 -10.61
N LEU A 330 -18.24 -8.59 -9.89
CA LEU A 330 -17.96 -8.19 -8.52
C LEU A 330 -16.72 -7.29 -8.50
N LEU A 331 -16.90 -6.08 -8.00
CA LEU A 331 -15.83 -5.11 -7.77
C LEU A 331 -15.40 -5.24 -6.30
N ASP A 332 -14.30 -5.96 -6.07
CA ASP A 332 -13.73 -6.17 -4.75
C ASP A 332 -12.78 -5.02 -4.42
N ASP A 333 -13.23 -4.13 -3.54
CA ASP A 333 -12.47 -2.98 -3.04
C ASP A 333 -12.52 -2.89 -1.50
N CYS A 334 -12.47 -4.06 -0.84
CA CYS A 334 -12.67 -4.23 0.60
C CYS A 334 -11.43 -3.92 1.46
N TYR A 335 -10.29 -3.59 0.85
CA TYR A 335 -9.07 -3.42 1.64
C TYR A 335 -9.12 -2.23 2.60
N ASN A 336 -9.59 -1.07 2.16
CA ASN A 336 -9.77 0.11 3.01
C ASN A 336 -10.74 1.12 2.36
N ALA A 337 -11.31 2.02 3.17
CA ALA A 337 -12.19 3.07 2.70
C ALA A 337 -11.92 4.41 3.40
N ASN A 338 -12.03 5.47 2.62
CA ASN A 338 -12.18 6.85 3.06
C ASN A 338 -13.12 7.57 2.07
N PRO A 339 -13.59 8.79 2.34
CA PRO A 339 -14.57 9.48 1.50
C PRO A 339 -14.14 9.59 0.04
N GLN A 340 -12.87 9.93 -0.21
CA GLN A 340 -12.32 10.10 -1.56
C GLN A 340 -12.30 8.77 -2.33
N SER A 341 -11.79 7.70 -1.72
CA SER A 341 -11.71 6.39 -2.36
C SER A 341 -13.09 5.75 -2.55
N MET A 342 -14.02 5.95 -1.62
CA MET A 342 -15.39 5.45 -1.72
C MET A 342 -16.14 6.17 -2.83
N SER A 343 -16.04 7.51 -2.93
CA SER A 343 -16.58 8.28 -4.02
C SER A 343 -16.06 7.83 -5.40
N ALA A 344 -14.75 7.57 -5.50
CA ALA A 344 -14.15 7.07 -6.74
C ALA A 344 -14.71 5.68 -7.13
N ALA A 345 -14.85 4.77 -6.17
CA ALA A 345 -15.40 3.43 -6.40
C ALA A 345 -16.89 3.47 -6.82
N LEU A 346 -17.69 4.33 -6.17
CA LEU A 346 -19.10 4.52 -6.54
C LEU A 346 -19.26 5.08 -7.96
N ARG A 347 -18.38 5.95 -8.41
CA ARG A 347 -18.38 6.45 -9.79
C ARG A 347 -18.02 5.35 -10.80
N VAL A 348 -17.10 4.44 -10.46
CA VAL A 348 -16.81 3.25 -11.28
C VAL A 348 -18.05 2.35 -11.38
N LEU A 349 -18.73 2.09 -10.26
CA LEU A 349 -19.96 1.32 -10.24
C LEU A 349 -21.07 1.99 -11.08
N ALA A 350 -21.23 3.30 -10.92
CA ALA A 350 -22.24 4.06 -11.66
C ALA A 350 -22.02 4.05 -13.18
N ALA A 351 -20.76 4.07 -13.63
CA ALA A 351 -20.39 4.01 -15.04
C ALA A 351 -20.52 2.61 -15.65
N SER A 352 -20.71 1.57 -14.82
CA SER A 352 -20.85 0.19 -15.27
C SER A 352 -22.22 -0.06 -15.90
N GLU A 353 -22.29 -1.00 -16.84
CA GLU A 353 -23.55 -1.47 -17.39
C GLU A 353 -24.22 -2.50 -16.44
N GLY A 354 -25.55 -2.58 -16.47
CA GLY A 354 -26.34 -3.52 -15.67
C GLY A 354 -26.83 -2.93 -14.35
N LYS A 355 -27.44 -3.79 -13.52
CA LYS A 355 -27.97 -3.43 -12.20
C LYS A 355 -26.83 -3.15 -11.23
N LYS A 356 -26.83 -2.00 -10.59
CA LYS A 356 -25.76 -1.47 -9.73
C LYS A 356 -26.05 -1.68 -8.26
N ILE A 357 -25.22 -2.44 -7.58
CA ILE A 357 -25.36 -2.79 -6.17
C ILE A 357 -24.12 -2.34 -5.42
N ALA A 358 -24.28 -1.59 -4.34
CA ALA A 358 -23.21 -1.14 -3.49
C ALA A 358 -23.33 -1.75 -2.09
N VAL A 359 -22.33 -2.53 -1.67
CA VAL A 359 -22.15 -2.99 -0.29
C VAL A 359 -21.09 -2.09 0.35
N LEU A 360 -21.51 -1.20 1.23
CA LEU A 360 -20.66 -0.15 1.78
C LEU A 360 -20.59 -0.26 3.30
N GLY A 361 -19.39 -0.37 3.84
CA GLY A 361 -19.18 -0.38 5.29
C GLY A 361 -18.62 0.92 5.84
N ASP A 362 -18.37 0.92 7.15
CA ASP A 362 -17.81 2.07 7.85
C ASP A 362 -16.47 2.52 7.27
N MET A 363 -16.28 3.83 7.24
CA MET A 363 -15.01 4.50 7.05
C MET A 363 -14.47 4.93 8.42
N LYS A 364 -13.32 4.41 8.82
CA LYS A 364 -12.70 4.70 10.12
C LYS A 364 -11.70 5.87 10.02
N GLU A 365 -11.23 6.38 11.16
CA GLU A 365 -10.20 7.43 11.29
C GLU A 365 -10.60 8.79 10.70
N LEU A 366 -11.88 9.11 10.73
CA LEU A 366 -12.41 10.38 10.23
C LEU A 366 -12.69 11.42 11.34
N GLY A 367 -12.58 11.03 12.62
CA GLY A 367 -12.84 11.90 13.74
C GLY A 367 -14.22 12.58 13.64
N GLU A 368 -14.26 13.90 13.75
CA GLU A 368 -15.51 14.68 13.70
C GLU A 368 -16.20 14.62 12.32
N LEU A 369 -15.52 14.22 11.27
CA LEU A 369 -16.08 14.12 9.93
C LEU A 369 -16.87 12.81 9.71
N THR A 370 -16.86 11.88 10.67
CA THR A 370 -17.42 10.53 10.50
C THR A 370 -18.88 10.55 10.01
N GLU A 371 -19.77 11.25 10.71
CA GLU A 371 -21.19 11.26 10.39
C GLU A 371 -21.46 11.95 9.04
N SER A 372 -20.86 13.12 8.81
CA SER A 372 -21.06 13.88 7.57
C SER A 372 -20.52 13.16 6.35
N ALA A 373 -19.38 12.47 6.47
CA ALA A 373 -18.78 11.69 5.39
C ALA A 373 -19.65 10.48 4.99
N HIS A 374 -20.16 9.74 5.97
CA HIS A 374 -21.06 8.61 5.67
C HIS A 374 -22.35 9.06 5.01
N ARG A 375 -22.98 10.12 5.55
CA ARG A 375 -24.16 10.71 4.93
C ARG A 375 -23.92 11.16 3.48
N ALA A 376 -22.79 11.83 3.22
CA ALA A 376 -22.42 12.26 1.87
C ALA A 376 -22.27 11.08 0.89
N MET A 377 -21.81 9.90 1.35
CA MET A 377 -21.75 8.71 0.49
C MET A 377 -23.13 8.16 0.16
N GLY A 378 -24.10 8.22 1.09
CA GLY A 378 -25.49 7.87 0.81
C GLY A 378 -26.13 8.82 -0.20
N GLU A 379 -25.95 10.13 -0.02
CA GLU A 379 -26.40 11.15 -0.97
C GLU A 379 -25.78 10.95 -2.37
N LEU A 380 -24.49 10.57 -2.42
CA LEU A 380 -23.80 10.25 -3.66
C LEU A 380 -24.38 9.00 -4.34
N CYS A 381 -24.73 7.95 -3.58
CA CYS A 381 -25.40 6.77 -4.13
C CYS A 381 -26.72 7.13 -4.80
N ALA A 382 -27.54 7.96 -4.15
CA ALA A 382 -28.80 8.44 -4.70
C ALA A 382 -28.57 9.28 -5.98
N LEU A 383 -27.61 10.21 -5.94
CA LEU A 383 -27.26 11.07 -7.10
C LEU A 383 -26.78 10.25 -8.30
N LEU A 384 -26.00 9.20 -8.06
CA LEU A 384 -25.43 8.32 -9.10
C LEU A 384 -26.41 7.25 -9.60
N GLY A 385 -27.60 7.15 -9.02
CA GLY A 385 -28.61 6.17 -9.40
C GLY A 385 -28.18 4.73 -9.12
N ILE A 386 -27.60 4.47 -7.95
CA ILE A 386 -27.28 3.11 -7.51
C ILE A 386 -28.59 2.39 -7.16
N ASP A 387 -28.83 1.25 -7.81
CA ASP A 387 -30.12 0.55 -7.71
C ASP A 387 -30.39 -0.05 -6.33
N ARG A 388 -29.32 -0.49 -5.62
CA ARG A 388 -29.42 -1.03 -4.26
C ARG A 388 -28.17 -0.73 -3.46
N VAL A 389 -28.37 -0.28 -2.22
CA VAL A 389 -27.32 -0.02 -1.25
C VAL A 389 -27.50 -0.94 -0.04
N ILE A 390 -26.45 -1.68 0.33
CA ILE A 390 -26.38 -2.51 1.52
C ILE A 390 -25.32 -1.89 2.42
N ALA A 391 -25.77 -1.18 3.42
CA ALA A 391 -24.90 -0.46 4.35
C ALA A 391 -24.56 -1.35 5.55
N VAL A 392 -23.27 -1.46 5.92
CA VAL A 392 -22.78 -2.41 6.90
C VAL A 392 -21.92 -1.69 7.96
N GLY A 393 -22.36 -1.76 9.22
CA GLY A 393 -21.65 -1.17 10.36
C GLY A 393 -22.39 -0.02 11.02
N GLU A 394 -21.83 0.48 12.11
CA GLU A 394 -22.48 1.48 12.96
C GLU A 394 -22.69 2.81 12.23
N TYR A 395 -21.62 3.35 11.63
CA TYR A 395 -21.68 4.65 10.96
C TYR A 395 -22.27 4.56 9.55
N ALA A 396 -22.20 3.40 8.91
CA ALA A 396 -22.82 3.15 7.61
C ALA A 396 -24.35 3.27 7.64
N ARG A 397 -24.97 3.29 8.83
CA ARG A 397 -26.38 3.64 8.98
C ARG A 397 -26.68 5.01 8.34
N GLY A 398 -25.77 5.99 8.50
CA GLY A 398 -25.90 7.29 7.84
C GLY A 398 -25.87 7.22 6.31
N ILE A 399 -25.19 6.21 5.72
CA ILE A 399 -25.24 5.92 4.29
C ILE A 399 -26.66 5.47 3.90
N ALA A 400 -27.22 4.50 4.64
CA ALA A 400 -28.55 3.97 4.36
C ALA A 400 -29.62 5.05 4.46
N ASP A 401 -29.59 5.83 5.55
CA ASP A 401 -30.57 6.90 5.78
C ASP A 401 -30.55 7.96 4.67
N ALA A 402 -29.39 8.26 4.10
CA ALA A 402 -29.23 9.25 3.03
C ALA A 402 -29.45 8.70 1.61
N ALA A 403 -29.30 7.39 1.41
CA ALA A 403 -29.58 6.73 0.14
C ALA A 403 -31.08 6.39 -0.06
N HIS A 404 -31.90 6.62 0.95
CA HIS A 404 -33.37 6.48 0.95
C HIS A 404 -33.88 5.06 0.61
N GLU A 405 -34.91 4.96 -0.23
CA GLU A 405 -35.65 3.71 -0.48
C GLU A 405 -34.80 2.60 -1.13
N SER A 406 -33.65 2.91 -1.69
CA SER A 406 -32.74 1.92 -2.30
C SER A 406 -31.82 1.22 -1.29
N ALA A 407 -31.90 1.59 0.01
CA ALA A 407 -30.93 1.17 1.00
C ALA A 407 -31.49 0.30 2.12
N GLU A 408 -30.67 -0.68 2.54
CA GLU A 408 -30.86 -1.51 3.73
C GLU A 408 -29.63 -1.40 4.62
N TRP A 409 -29.81 -1.52 5.93
CA TRP A 409 -28.72 -1.46 6.91
C TRP A 409 -28.56 -2.78 7.67
N TYR A 410 -27.30 -3.15 7.92
CA TYR A 410 -26.87 -4.33 8.66
C TYR A 410 -25.78 -3.98 9.67
N PRO A 411 -25.77 -4.60 10.88
CA PRO A 411 -24.78 -4.28 11.91
C PRO A 411 -23.36 -4.75 11.57
N ASP A 412 -23.21 -5.82 10.79
CA ASP A 412 -21.94 -6.45 10.45
C ASP A 412 -21.98 -7.16 9.08
N ALA A 413 -20.80 -7.58 8.61
CA ALA A 413 -20.66 -8.24 7.32
C ALA A 413 -21.41 -9.57 7.25
N GLU A 414 -21.46 -10.35 8.34
CA GLU A 414 -22.05 -11.67 8.39
C GLU A 414 -23.57 -11.60 8.17
N SER A 415 -24.24 -10.65 8.85
CA SER A 415 -25.69 -10.41 8.71
C SER A 415 -26.09 -9.87 7.33
N ALA A 416 -25.16 -9.24 6.56
CA ALA A 416 -25.40 -8.68 5.25
C ALA A 416 -25.22 -9.70 4.09
N VAL A 417 -24.62 -10.87 4.34
CA VAL A 417 -24.29 -11.85 3.28
C VAL A 417 -25.51 -12.26 2.46
N ASP A 418 -26.62 -12.62 3.11
CA ASP A 418 -27.82 -13.11 2.41
C ASP A 418 -28.48 -12.01 1.58
N ALA A 419 -28.47 -10.77 2.05
CA ALA A 419 -28.98 -9.63 1.30
C ALA A 419 -28.10 -9.33 0.07
N ALA A 420 -26.77 -9.39 0.22
CA ALA A 420 -25.83 -9.21 -0.88
C ALA A 420 -26.02 -10.33 -1.94
N ARG A 421 -26.14 -11.59 -1.50
CA ARG A 421 -26.39 -12.74 -2.38
C ARG A 421 -27.72 -12.62 -3.14
N ALA A 422 -28.80 -12.23 -2.47
CA ALA A 422 -30.11 -12.05 -3.08
C ALA A 422 -30.14 -10.88 -4.08
N ALA A 423 -29.33 -9.83 -3.85
CA ALA A 423 -29.21 -8.70 -4.74
C ALA A 423 -28.36 -9.01 -5.99
N PHE A 424 -27.33 -9.87 -5.87
CA PHE A 424 -26.34 -10.14 -6.91
C PHE A 424 -26.86 -11.14 -7.96
N THR A 425 -27.79 -10.67 -8.78
CA THR A 425 -28.47 -11.44 -9.82
C THR A 425 -27.75 -11.33 -11.17
N GLU A 426 -28.22 -12.11 -12.16
CA GLU A 426 -27.71 -12.07 -13.53
C GLU A 426 -27.68 -10.65 -14.10
N GLY A 427 -26.61 -10.29 -14.81
CA GLY A 427 -26.40 -8.96 -15.40
C GLY A 427 -26.13 -7.84 -14.40
N SER A 428 -25.89 -8.14 -13.10
CA SER A 428 -25.60 -7.11 -12.10
C SER A 428 -24.12 -6.87 -11.89
N VAL A 429 -23.79 -5.65 -11.42
CA VAL A 429 -22.47 -5.27 -10.93
C VAL A 429 -22.58 -4.93 -9.45
N LEU A 430 -21.77 -5.59 -8.62
CA LEU A 430 -21.77 -5.39 -7.17
C LEU A 430 -20.38 -4.87 -6.73
N LEU A 431 -20.37 -3.75 -6.02
CA LEU A 431 -19.19 -3.19 -5.35
C LEU A 431 -19.22 -3.55 -3.87
N CYS A 432 -18.10 -4.07 -3.33
CA CYS A 432 -17.86 -4.19 -1.89
C CYS A 432 -16.74 -3.23 -1.48
N LYS A 433 -17.02 -2.31 -0.51
CA LYS A 433 -16.02 -1.37 -0.02
C LYS A 433 -16.24 -0.95 1.43
N ALA A 434 -15.20 -1.06 2.26
CA ALA A 434 -15.17 -0.61 3.65
C ALA A 434 -13.74 -0.41 4.16
N SER A 435 -13.60 0.14 5.37
CA SER A 435 -12.34 0.03 6.13
C SER A 435 -12.03 -1.44 6.44
N HIS A 436 -10.75 -1.78 6.50
CA HIS A 436 -10.28 -3.17 6.64
C HIS A 436 -10.88 -3.92 7.85
N SER A 437 -11.04 -3.21 8.98
CA SER A 437 -11.60 -3.76 10.22
C SER A 437 -13.08 -4.18 10.10
N MET A 438 -13.76 -3.85 9.01
CA MET A 438 -15.17 -4.23 8.76
C MET A 438 -15.32 -5.63 8.17
N HIS A 439 -14.23 -6.25 7.72
CA HIS A 439 -14.18 -7.63 7.21
C HIS A 439 -15.19 -7.93 6.09
N LEU A 440 -15.41 -6.96 5.17
CA LEU A 440 -16.30 -7.17 4.03
C LEU A 440 -15.77 -8.20 3.02
N GLU A 441 -14.49 -8.60 3.11
CA GLU A 441 -13.95 -9.73 2.35
C GLU A 441 -14.75 -11.03 2.55
N LYS A 442 -15.41 -11.22 3.70
CA LYS A 442 -16.31 -12.35 3.94
C LYS A 442 -17.48 -12.38 2.96
N ILE A 443 -18.07 -11.22 2.65
CA ILE A 443 -19.15 -11.12 1.66
C ILE A 443 -18.61 -11.48 0.27
N VAL A 444 -17.44 -10.95 -0.10
CA VAL A 444 -16.77 -11.25 -1.38
C VAL A 444 -16.54 -12.76 -1.51
N GLU A 445 -15.95 -13.40 -0.49
CA GLU A 445 -15.69 -14.83 -0.47
C GLU A 445 -16.97 -15.66 -0.64
N GLU A 446 -18.06 -15.28 0.03
CA GLU A 446 -19.35 -15.99 -0.09
C GLU A 446 -19.99 -15.82 -1.47
N LEU A 447 -19.88 -14.63 -2.07
CA LEU A 447 -20.37 -14.39 -3.43
C LEU A 447 -19.57 -15.17 -4.49
N LEU A 448 -18.27 -15.35 -4.28
CA LEU A 448 -17.40 -16.13 -5.17
C LEU A 448 -17.66 -17.64 -5.10
N LYS A 449 -18.19 -18.17 -3.99
CA LYS A 449 -18.56 -19.59 -3.85
C LYS A 449 -19.82 -19.97 -4.63
N THR A 450 -20.64 -19.01 -5.00
CA THR A 450 -21.94 -19.22 -5.68
C THR A 450 -21.84 -19.27 -7.21
N THR A 451 -20.66 -19.57 -7.73
CA THR A 451 -20.37 -19.66 -9.19
C THR A 451 -20.51 -21.07 -9.75
#